data_8faf7897099b058291f0e12982539a31
#
_entry.id   8faf7897099b058291f0e12982539a31
#
_cell.length_a   1.000
_cell.length_b   1.000
_cell.length_c   1.000
_cell.angle_alpha   90.00
_cell.angle_beta   90.00
_cell.angle_gamma   90.00
#
_symmetry.space_group_name_H-M   'P 1'
#
loop_
_entity.id
_entity.type
_entity.pdbx_description
1 polymer ?
#
loop_
_entity_poly.entity_id
_entity_poly.type
_entity_poly.pdbx_seq_one_letter_code
_entity_poly.pdbx_strand_id
1 'polypeptide(L)'
;VERREQAMTKRLETALRAIPGVEILGPQNVPRIGVFSFNIRVAGKLLHHNYVVALLNDLFGIQARGGCSCAGPYGHALLGIDDATAECHERAVELGHSAFRPGWARLGVTWFFDDIDTDRIAAALALIAERGLDLLPYYRLDLTAGVWRAQLKIEDKAVGSLSDLWNAQDRAQDTAPTFEGCLNYARDLADAAADLPGAPPL
;
A
#
# COMPACT_ATOMS: atom_id res chain seq x y z
N VAL A 1 -25.14 -10.63 -1.66
CA VAL A 1 -24.10 -9.61 -1.56
C VAL A 1 -23.43 -9.71 -0.21
N GLU A 2 -24.10 -9.40 0.90
CA GLU A 2 -23.54 -9.30 2.25
C GLU A 2 -22.78 -10.55 2.72
N ARG A 3 -23.39 -11.74 2.61
CA ARG A 3 -22.72 -13.00 3.02
C ARG A 3 -21.41 -13.24 2.29
N ARG A 4 -21.34 -12.90 0.99
CA ARG A 4 -20.11 -13.07 0.20
C ARG A 4 -19.06 -12.06 0.61
N GLU A 5 -19.44 -10.81 0.81
CA GLU A 5 -18.54 -9.75 1.29
C GLU A 5 -17.97 -10.09 2.67
N GLN A 6 -18.80 -10.58 3.58
CA GLN A 6 -18.35 -11.04 4.90
C GLN A 6 -17.38 -12.22 4.81
N ALA A 7 -17.61 -13.17 3.88
CA ALA A 7 -16.70 -14.30 3.68
C ALA A 7 -15.33 -13.82 3.18
N MET A 8 -15.30 -12.95 2.17
CA MET A 8 -14.06 -12.39 1.63
C MET A 8 -13.35 -11.50 2.66
N THR A 9 -14.09 -10.70 3.41
CA THR A 9 -13.56 -9.88 4.50
C THR A 9 -12.87 -10.75 5.55
N LYS A 10 -13.54 -11.82 6.02
CA LYS A 10 -12.97 -12.75 7.00
C LYS A 10 -11.74 -13.47 6.45
N ARG A 11 -11.77 -13.90 5.18
CA ARG A 11 -10.63 -14.55 4.54
C ARG A 11 -9.42 -13.62 4.52
N LEU A 12 -9.59 -12.41 4.00
CA LEU A 12 -8.50 -11.45 3.94
C LEU A 12 -8.02 -11.05 5.33
N GLU A 13 -8.91 -10.81 6.31
CA GLU A 13 -8.52 -10.51 7.68
C GLU A 13 -7.62 -11.61 8.25
N THR A 14 -8.00 -12.88 8.08
CA THR A 14 -7.22 -14.02 8.55
C THR A 14 -5.83 -14.04 7.89
N ALA A 15 -5.77 -13.84 6.60
CA ALA A 15 -4.50 -13.80 5.87
C ALA A 15 -3.61 -12.64 6.31
N LEU A 16 -4.16 -11.42 6.45
CA LEU A 16 -3.39 -10.24 6.87
C LEU A 16 -2.84 -10.37 8.29
N ARG A 17 -3.60 -10.98 9.21
CA ARG A 17 -3.13 -11.24 10.58
C ARG A 17 -1.99 -12.24 10.65
N ALA A 18 -1.88 -13.12 9.67
CA ALA A 18 -0.80 -14.09 9.58
C ALA A 18 0.51 -13.51 9.02
N ILE A 19 0.47 -12.31 8.42
CA ILE A 19 1.66 -11.67 7.85
C ILE A 19 2.43 -10.93 8.95
N PRO A 20 3.68 -11.32 9.24
CA PRO A 20 4.52 -10.59 10.19
C PRO A 20 4.67 -9.11 9.77
N GLY A 21 4.51 -8.21 10.73
CA GLY A 21 4.65 -6.76 10.50
C GLY A 21 3.41 -6.06 9.94
N VAL A 22 2.38 -6.76 9.50
CA VAL A 22 1.10 -6.14 9.14
C VAL A 22 0.25 -5.92 10.39
N GLU A 23 -0.05 -4.67 10.69
CA GLU A 23 -0.83 -4.24 11.85
C GLU A 23 -2.19 -3.71 11.40
N ILE A 24 -3.25 -4.50 11.56
CA ILE A 24 -4.63 -4.04 11.26
C ILE A 24 -5.09 -3.13 12.39
N LEU A 25 -5.48 -1.91 12.05
CA LEU A 25 -5.93 -0.89 13.00
C LEU A 25 -7.38 -1.09 13.42
N GLY A 26 -7.71 -0.58 14.60
CA GLY A 26 -9.05 -0.60 15.18
C GLY A 26 -9.35 -1.85 16.01
N PRO A 27 -10.60 -2.02 16.48
CA PRO A 27 -11.00 -3.10 17.36
C PRO A 27 -10.78 -4.48 16.74
N GLN A 28 -10.27 -5.43 17.52
CA GLN A 28 -9.87 -6.74 17.02
C GLN A 28 -10.99 -7.80 17.07
N ASN A 29 -11.97 -7.61 17.95
CA ASN A 29 -12.97 -8.63 18.27
C ASN A 29 -14.40 -8.19 17.88
N VAL A 30 -14.52 -7.39 16.83
CA VAL A 30 -15.82 -6.94 16.33
C VAL A 30 -15.97 -7.30 14.86
N PRO A 31 -17.18 -7.54 14.37
CA PRO A 31 -17.42 -7.74 12.96
C PRO A 31 -16.94 -6.53 12.15
N ARG A 32 -16.25 -6.79 11.03
CA ARG A 32 -15.74 -5.75 10.12
C ARG A 32 -16.61 -5.66 8.88
N ILE A 33 -16.71 -4.47 8.36
CA ILE A 33 -17.06 -4.23 6.97
C ILE A 33 -15.84 -4.51 6.09
N GLY A 34 -16.02 -4.64 4.79
CA GLY A 34 -14.93 -4.94 3.83
C GLY A 34 -13.90 -3.82 3.66
N VAL A 35 -13.48 -3.16 4.76
CA VAL A 35 -12.48 -2.10 4.75
C VAL A 35 -11.40 -2.39 5.79
N PHE A 36 -10.14 -2.39 5.36
CA PHE A 36 -8.98 -2.60 6.20
C PHE A 36 -8.11 -1.34 6.25
N SER A 37 -7.96 -0.78 7.45
CA SER A 37 -6.94 0.22 7.76
C SER A 37 -5.77 -0.50 8.40
N PHE A 38 -4.55 -0.30 7.90
CA PHE A 38 -3.40 -1.05 8.38
C PHE A 38 -2.11 -0.27 8.21
N ASN A 39 -1.12 -0.64 9.00
CA ASN A 39 0.26 -0.24 8.87
C ASN A 39 1.15 -1.46 8.59
N ILE A 40 2.33 -1.21 8.04
CA ILE A 40 3.37 -2.24 7.87
C ILE A 40 4.60 -1.80 8.67
N ARG A 41 5.06 -2.68 9.57
CA ARG A 41 6.25 -2.49 10.37
C ARG A 41 7.35 -3.42 9.92
N VAL A 42 8.51 -2.85 9.61
CA VAL A 42 9.71 -3.59 9.21
C VAL A 42 10.86 -3.16 10.13
N ALA A 43 11.58 -4.11 10.69
CA ALA A 43 12.68 -3.84 11.62
C ALA A 43 12.33 -2.81 12.72
N GLY A 44 11.12 -2.91 13.28
CA GLY A 44 10.63 -2.03 14.34
C GLY A 44 10.16 -0.64 13.88
N LYS A 45 10.29 -0.28 12.60
CA LYS A 45 9.88 1.02 12.04
C LYS A 45 8.65 0.85 11.15
N LEU A 46 7.77 1.86 11.14
CA LEU A 46 6.63 1.89 10.23
C LEU A 46 7.08 2.31 8.83
N LEU A 47 6.67 1.57 7.82
CA LEU A 47 6.72 2.06 6.45
C LEU A 47 5.73 3.21 6.28
N HIS A 48 6.15 4.26 5.59
CA HIS A 48 5.27 5.39 5.29
C HIS A 48 4.05 4.91 4.51
N HIS A 49 2.85 5.24 4.96
CA HIS A 49 1.60 4.73 4.39
C HIS A 49 1.46 4.99 2.88
N ASN A 50 1.89 6.17 2.39
CA ASN A 50 1.86 6.47 0.95
C ASN A 50 2.93 5.70 0.18
N TYR A 51 4.01 5.25 0.82
CA TYR A 51 4.98 4.34 0.21
C TYR A 51 4.39 2.96 -0.01
N VAL A 52 3.71 2.42 1.00
CA VAL A 52 2.97 1.15 0.87
C VAL A 52 1.96 1.21 -0.26
N VAL A 53 1.22 2.32 -0.36
CA VAL A 53 0.26 2.54 -1.45
C VAL A 53 0.94 2.59 -2.82
N ALA A 54 2.07 3.27 -2.92
CA ALA A 54 2.85 3.33 -4.18
C ALA A 54 3.34 1.93 -4.59
N LEU A 55 3.91 1.15 -3.66
CA LEU A 55 4.34 -0.22 -3.94
C LEU A 55 3.18 -1.13 -4.39
N LEU A 56 2.02 -1.05 -3.73
CA LEU A 56 0.83 -1.81 -4.11
C LEU A 56 0.37 -1.47 -5.53
N ASN A 57 0.34 -0.18 -5.87
CA ASN A 57 -0.07 0.29 -7.19
C ASN A 57 0.93 -0.09 -8.27
N ASP A 58 2.20 0.25 -8.07
CA ASP A 58 3.23 0.21 -9.12
C ASP A 58 3.68 -1.22 -9.44
N LEU A 59 3.75 -2.09 -8.43
CA LEU A 59 4.23 -3.46 -8.60
C LEU A 59 3.11 -4.47 -8.84
N PHE A 60 1.91 -4.22 -8.31
CA PHE A 60 0.83 -5.22 -8.30
C PHE A 60 -0.48 -4.73 -8.91
N GLY A 61 -0.59 -3.46 -9.30
CA GLY A 61 -1.83 -2.87 -9.80
C GLY A 61 -2.95 -2.82 -8.75
N ILE A 62 -2.60 -2.95 -7.46
CA ILE A 62 -3.57 -2.93 -6.37
C ILE A 62 -3.76 -1.50 -5.90
N GLN A 63 -4.94 -0.94 -6.13
CA GLN A 63 -5.27 0.40 -5.69
C GLN A 63 -5.65 0.41 -4.21
N ALA A 64 -4.89 1.17 -3.43
CA ALA A 64 -5.12 1.43 -2.03
C ALA A 64 -5.14 2.94 -1.77
N ARG A 65 -5.52 3.34 -0.57
CA ARG A 65 -5.53 4.74 -0.16
C ARG A 65 -4.63 4.93 1.05
N GLY A 66 -3.82 5.99 1.06
CA GLY A 66 -3.00 6.40 2.19
C GLY A 66 -3.46 7.70 2.81
N GLY A 67 -3.17 7.91 4.08
CA GLY A 67 -3.42 9.15 4.80
C GLY A 67 -4.20 8.99 6.09
N CYS A 68 -4.49 10.12 6.75
CA CYS A 68 -5.15 10.17 8.06
C CYS A 68 -6.67 9.98 8.00
N SER A 69 -7.27 9.88 6.85
CA SER A 69 -8.74 9.79 6.65
C SER A 69 -9.55 10.87 7.39
N CYS A 70 -8.95 12.04 7.68
CA CYS A 70 -9.54 13.15 8.44
C CYS A 70 -10.06 12.73 9.84
N ALA A 71 -9.41 11.76 10.48
CA ALA A 71 -9.87 11.15 11.72
C ALA A 71 -9.44 11.93 12.98
N GLY A 72 -8.62 12.99 12.85
CA GLY A 72 -8.21 13.86 13.97
C GLY A 72 -7.75 13.09 15.21
N PRO A 73 -8.31 13.42 16.40
CA PRO A 73 -7.93 12.78 17.66
C PRO A 73 -8.10 11.25 17.67
N TYR A 74 -9.12 10.74 16.96
CA TYR A 74 -9.29 9.29 16.82
C TYR A 74 -8.13 8.65 16.03
N GLY A 75 -7.64 9.34 15.00
CA GLY A 75 -6.47 8.90 14.25
C GLY A 75 -5.21 8.87 15.10
N HIS A 76 -4.99 9.88 15.94
CA HIS A 76 -3.88 9.90 16.88
C HIS A 76 -3.97 8.73 17.89
N ALA A 77 -5.15 8.48 18.44
CA ALA A 77 -5.37 7.34 19.33
C ALA A 77 -5.11 5.99 18.65
N LEU A 78 -5.55 5.81 17.38
CA LEU A 78 -5.28 4.60 16.61
C LEU A 78 -3.80 4.36 16.34
N LEU A 79 -3.04 5.43 16.16
CA LEU A 79 -1.59 5.38 15.86
C LEU A 79 -0.73 5.41 17.13
N GLY A 80 -1.33 5.60 18.31
CA GLY A 80 -0.60 5.76 19.56
C GLY A 80 0.23 7.03 19.62
N ILE A 81 -0.22 8.10 18.95
CA ILE A 81 0.47 9.40 18.89
C ILE A 81 0.02 10.22 20.10
N ASP A 82 0.98 10.63 20.92
CA ASP A 82 0.75 11.56 22.04
C ASP A 82 0.67 13.03 21.56
N ASP A 83 0.23 13.91 22.46
CA ASP A 83 0.00 15.32 22.12
C ASP A 83 1.31 16.01 21.67
N ALA A 84 2.43 15.72 22.29
CA ALA A 84 3.73 16.34 21.94
C ALA A 84 4.18 15.90 20.53
N THR A 85 3.99 14.64 20.19
CA THR A 85 4.28 14.11 18.86
C THR A 85 3.30 14.68 17.83
N ALA A 86 2.01 14.83 18.18
CA ALA A 86 1.01 15.45 17.33
C ALA A 86 1.38 16.90 16.98
N GLU A 87 1.80 17.71 17.97
CA GLU A 87 2.27 19.08 17.75
C GLU A 87 3.48 19.14 16.80
N CYS A 88 4.41 18.19 16.90
CA CYS A 88 5.56 18.11 16.00
C CYS A 88 5.09 17.83 14.55
N HIS A 89 4.15 16.92 14.37
CA HIS A 89 3.57 16.62 13.05
C HIS A 89 2.82 17.84 12.47
N GLU A 90 2.01 18.51 13.28
CA GLU A 90 1.27 19.71 12.86
C GLU A 90 2.23 20.80 12.40
N ARG A 91 3.24 21.09 13.19
CA ARG A 91 4.27 22.09 12.82
C ARG A 91 4.98 21.75 11.53
N ALA A 92 5.33 20.48 11.30
CA ALA A 92 5.96 20.07 10.04
C ALA A 92 5.03 20.28 8.84
N VAL A 93 3.73 20.00 9.00
CA VAL A 93 2.70 20.20 7.96
C VAL A 93 2.48 21.70 7.70
N GLU A 94 2.44 22.55 8.74
CA GLU A 94 2.34 24.00 8.60
C GLU A 94 3.53 24.62 7.86
N LEU A 95 4.71 24.02 7.98
CA LEU A 95 5.92 24.39 7.23
C LEU A 95 5.89 23.87 5.78
N GLY A 96 4.80 23.25 5.34
CA GLY A 96 4.61 22.77 3.98
C GLY A 96 5.08 21.33 3.74
N HIS A 97 5.43 20.57 4.79
CA HIS A 97 5.90 19.20 4.68
C HIS A 97 4.77 18.19 4.89
N SER A 98 3.88 18.03 3.92
CA SER A 98 2.73 17.11 4.01
C SER A 98 3.12 15.64 4.21
N ALA A 99 4.36 15.26 3.91
CA ALA A 99 4.86 13.91 4.16
C ALA A 99 4.83 13.52 5.64
N PHE A 100 4.92 14.48 6.55
CA PHE A 100 4.87 14.22 7.99
C PHE A 100 3.45 14.10 8.56
N ARG A 101 2.43 14.18 7.71
CA ARG A 101 1.06 13.96 8.16
C ARG A 101 0.87 12.50 8.57
N PRO A 102 0.49 12.23 9.84
CA PRO A 102 0.24 10.87 10.29
C PRO A 102 -0.87 10.21 9.47
N GLY A 103 -0.75 8.90 9.26
CA GLY A 103 -1.75 8.17 8.49
C GLY A 103 -1.48 6.68 8.43
N TRP A 104 -2.32 5.99 7.69
CA TRP A 104 -2.26 4.55 7.46
C TRP A 104 -2.67 4.21 6.03
N ALA A 105 -2.34 3.01 5.58
CA ALA A 105 -2.85 2.48 4.33
C ALA A 105 -4.25 1.87 4.53
N ARG A 106 -5.11 2.02 3.52
CA ARG A 106 -6.47 1.48 3.53
C ARG A 106 -6.80 0.83 2.20
N LEU A 107 -7.34 -0.37 2.26
CA LEU A 107 -7.92 -1.06 1.11
C LEU A 107 -9.30 -1.61 1.43
N GLY A 108 -10.06 -1.87 0.38
CA GLY A 108 -11.41 -2.40 0.47
C GLY A 108 -11.52 -3.76 -0.19
N VAL A 109 -12.42 -4.57 0.34
CA VAL A 109 -12.86 -5.83 -0.24
C VAL A 109 -14.36 -5.71 -0.52
N THR A 110 -14.79 -6.19 -1.65
CA THR A 110 -16.18 -6.08 -2.07
C THR A 110 -16.76 -7.45 -2.41
N TRP A 111 -18.05 -7.49 -2.60
CA TRP A 111 -18.80 -8.71 -2.89
C TRP A 111 -18.43 -9.40 -4.22
N PHE A 112 -17.83 -8.68 -5.17
CA PHE A 112 -17.42 -9.23 -6.47
C PHE A 112 -16.01 -9.84 -6.45
N PHE A 113 -15.25 -9.65 -5.37
CA PHE A 113 -13.97 -10.32 -5.18
C PHE A 113 -14.17 -11.83 -5.00
N ASP A 114 -13.16 -12.60 -5.38
CA ASP A 114 -13.09 -14.03 -5.15
C ASP A 114 -11.90 -14.39 -4.23
N ASP A 115 -11.69 -15.67 -4.03
CA ASP A 115 -10.60 -16.20 -3.21
C ASP A 115 -9.24 -15.83 -3.80
N ILE A 116 -9.12 -15.81 -5.12
CA ILE A 116 -7.87 -15.48 -5.82
C ILE A 116 -7.52 -14.00 -5.60
N ASP A 117 -8.50 -13.11 -5.65
CA ASP A 117 -8.28 -11.68 -5.41
C ASP A 117 -7.77 -11.43 -3.98
N THR A 118 -8.38 -12.07 -2.98
CA THR A 118 -7.95 -11.94 -1.58
C THR A 118 -6.56 -12.52 -1.36
N ASP A 119 -6.23 -13.64 -1.99
CA ASP A 119 -4.91 -14.28 -1.88
C ASP A 119 -3.81 -13.42 -2.55
N ARG A 120 -4.11 -12.79 -3.69
CA ARG A 120 -3.21 -11.84 -4.36
C ARG A 120 -2.91 -10.63 -3.49
N ILE A 121 -3.93 -10.04 -2.88
CA ILE A 121 -3.75 -8.91 -1.95
C ILE A 121 -2.86 -9.33 -0.78
N ALA A 122 -3.12 -10.47 -0.17
CA ALA A 122 -2.33 -10.98 0.93
C ALA A 122 -0.87 -11.25 0.53
N ALA A 123 -0.64 -11.87 -0.63
CA ALA A 123 0.70 -12.15 -1.15
C ALA A 123 1.49 -10.86 -1.45
N ALA A 124 0.85 -9.84 -2.04
CA ALA A 124 1.47 -8.54 -2.28
C ALA A 124 1.89 -7.86 -0.96
N LEU A 125 0.99 -7.86 0.03
CA LEU A 125 1.28 -7.27 1.34
C LEU A 125 2.35 -8.06 2.11
N ALA A 126 2.40 -9.39 1.98
CA ALA A 126 3.45 -10.21 2.56
C ALA A 126 4.83 -9.85 1.99
N LEU A 127 4.93 -9.71 0.67
CA LEU A 127 6.17 -9.30 0.02
C LEU A 127 6.59 -7.89 0.43
N ILE A 128 5.66 -6.94 0.52
CA ILE A 128 5.98 -5.58 0.97
C ILE A 128 6.42 -5.57 2.44
N ALA A 129 5.80 -6.39 3.30
CA ALA A 129 6.19 -6.51 4.70
C ALA A 129 7.58 -7.13 4.86
N GLU A 130 7.95 -8.05 3.98
CA GLU A 130 9.25 -8.71 3.98
C GLU A 130 10.35 -7.86 3.34
N ARG A 131 10.09 -7.29 2.16
CA ARG A 131 11.11 -6.71 1.27
C ARG A 131 10.90 -5.22 0.97
N GLY A 132 9.89 -4.56 1.57
CA GLY A 132 9.55 -3.18 1.25
C GLY A 132 10.67 -2.17 1.52
N LEU A 133 11.55 -2.41 2.51
CA LEU A 133 12.71 -1.55 2.75
C LEU A 133 13.76 -1.66 1.64
N ASP A 134 13.94 -2.84 1.06
CA ASP A 134 14.91 -3.07 0.00
C ASP A 134 14.55 -2.29 -1.27
N LEU A 135 13.27 -2.02 -1.48
CA LEU A 135 12.75 -1.30 -2.63
C LEU A 135 12.86 0.23 -2.51
N LEU A 136 13.26 0.78 -1.34
CA LEU A 136 13.40 2.23 -1.14
C LEU A 136 14.30 2.93 -2.17
N PRO A 137 15.44 2.37 -2.62
CA PRO A 137 16.29 3.02 -3.61
C PRO A 137 15.61 3.34 -4.95
N TYR A 138 14.52 2.65 -5.27
CA TYR A 138 13.75 2.89 -6.50
C TYR A 138 12.71 4.00 -6.36
N TYR A 139 12.53 4.55 -5.18
CA TYR A 139 11.50 5.54 -4.90
C TYR A 139 12.06 6.84 -4.34
N ARG A 140 11.38 7.94 -4.64
CA ARG A 140 11.67 9.26 -4.11
C ARG A 140 10.43 9.83 -3.42
N LEU A 141 10.63 10.35 -2.21
CA LEU A 141 9.61 11.07 -1.46
C LEU A 141 9.62 12.56 -1.86
N ASP A 142 8.49 13.06 -2.29
CA ASP A 142 8.20 14.47 -2.34
C ASP A 142 7.68 14.90 -0.95
N LEU A 143 8.53 15.58 -0.18
CA LEU A 143 8.20 16.00 1.19
C LEU A 143 7.02 16.97 1.23
N THR A 144 6.90 17.83 0.23
CA THR A 144 5.85 18.86 0.17
C THR A 144 4.49 18.23 -0.15
N ALA A 145 4.44 17.36 -1.14
CA ALA A 145 3.20 16.69 -1.52
C ALA A 145 2.87 15.46 -0.65
N GLY A 146 3.86 14.89 0.04
CA GLY A 146 3.71 13.64 0.78
C GLY A 146 3.53 12.42 -0.12
N VAL A 147 4.05 12.47 -1.35
CA VAL A 147 3.86 11.44 -2.38
C VAL A 147 5.18 10.74 -2.68
N TRP A 148 5.14 9.43 -2.75
CA TRP A 148 6.24 8.60 -3.23
C TRP A 148 6.12 8.36 -4.74
N ARG A 149 7.21 8.53 -5.45
CA ARG A 149 7.27 8.34 -6.91
C ARG A 149 8.37 7.36 -7.25
N ALA A 150 8.06 6.39 -8.11
CA ALA A 150 9.07 5.51 -8.67
C ALA A 150 10.06 6.34 -9.50
N GLN A 151 11.35 6.06 -9.34
CA GLN A 151 12.43 6.67 -10.15
C GLN A 151 12.69 5.90 -11.45
N LEU A 152 12.12 4.71 -11.56
CA LEU A 152 12.15 3.94 -12.79
C LEU A 152 11.36 4.71 -13.86
N LYS A 153 11.94 4.86 -15.05
CA LYS A 153 11.21 5.37 -16.20
C LYS A 153 10.17 4.35 -16.62
N ILE A 154 8.98 4.46 -16.06
CA ILE A 154 7.80 3.81 -16.63
C ILE A 154 7.50 4.61 -17.88
N GLU A 155 7.57 3.99 -19.07
CA GLU A 155 7.04 4.59 -20.27
C GLU A 155 5.54 4.83 -20.04
N ASP A 156 5.17 6.08 -19.77
CA ASP A 156 3.79 6.50 -19.76
C ASP A 156 3.24 6.26 -21.16
N LYS A 157 2.66 5.11 -21.40
CA LYS A 157 1.80 4.92 -22.53
C LYS A 157 0.62 5.85 -22.28
N ALA A 158 0.63 6.98 -22.99
CA ALA A 158 -0.47 7.94 -22.93
C ALA A 158 -1.78 7.18 -23.04
N VAL A 159 -2.57 7.22 -21.98
CA VAL A 159 -3.93 6.68 -22.00
C VAL A 159 -4.65 7.54 -23.04
N GLY A 160 -5.00 6.96 -24.17
CA GLY A 160 -5.72 7.63 -25.23
C GLY A 160 -7.07 8.17 -24.74
N SER A 161 -7.84 8.71 -25.63
CA SER A 161 -9.19 9.19 -25.31
C SER A 161 -10.07 8.05 -24.76
N LEU A 162 -11.14 8.38 -24.06
CA LEU A 162 -12.13 7.40 -23.57
C LEU A 162 -12.65 6.49 -24.69
N SER A 163 -12.73 7.02 -25.93
CA SER A 163 -13.09 6.25 -27.12
C SER A 163 -12.00 5.24 -27.51
N ASP A 164 -10.73 5.56 -27.31
CA ASP A 164 -9.62 4.63 -27.57
C ASP A 164 -9.62 3.49 -26.56
N LEU A 165 -9.93 3.78 -25.28
CA LEU A 165 -10.10 2.77 -24.24
C LEU A 165 -11.30 1.86 -24.54
N TRP A 166 -12.41 2.42 -25.01
CA TRP A 166 -13.61 1.65 -25.38
C TRP A 166 -13.35 0.71 -26.56
N ASN A 167 -12.57 1.15 -27.54
CA ASN A 167 -12.21 0.39 -28.73
C ASN A 167 -10.99 -0.54 -28.50
N ALA A 168 -10.29 -0.41 -27.39
CA ALA A 168 -9.12 -1.22 -27.06
C ALA A 168 -9.46 -2.57 -26.39
N GLN A 169 -10.74 -2.89 -26.20
CA GLN A 169 -11.19 -4.11 -25.52
C GLN A 169 -10.60 -5.41 -26.10
N ASP A 170 -10.20 -5.41 -27.36
CA ASP A 170 -9.66 -6.61 -28.02
C ASP A 170 -8.12 -6.72 -28.02
N ARG A 171 -7.39 -5.71 -27.56
CA ARG A 171 -5.92 -5.67 -27.69
C ARG A 171 -5.13 -5.95 -26.42
N ALA A 172 -5.76 -6.00 -25.27
CA ALA A 172 -5.08 -6.01 -23.97
C ALA A 172 -4.83 -7.41 -23.37
N GLN A 173 -5.31 -8.48 -24.01
CA GLN A 173 -5.29 -9.81 -23.35
C GLN A 173 -3.93 -10.53 -23.41
N ASP A 174 -3.04 -10.19 -24.35
CA ASP A 174 -1.82 -11.01 -24.58
C ASP A 174 -0.52 -10.46 -23.96
N THR A 175 -0.52 -9.28 -23.33
CA THR A 175 0.73 -8.64 -22.85
C THR A 175 0.72 -8.23 -21.37
N ALA A 176 -0.37 -8.41 -20.64
CA ALA A 176 -0.41 -8.08 -19.22
C ALA A 176 0.42 -9.09 -18.42
N PRO A 177 1.31 -8.64 -17.52
CA PRO A 177 2.07 -9.54 -16.66
C PRO A 177 1.10 -10.34 -15.78
N THR A 178 1.41 -11.63 -15.57
CA THR A 178 0.68 -12.43 -14.58
C THR A 178 0.99 -11.91 -13.17
N PHE A 179 0.10 -12.16 -12.21
CA PHE A 179 0.36 -11.76 -10.83
C PHE A 179 1.63 -12.42 -10.26
N GLU A 180 1.88 -13.67 -10.60
CA GLU A 180 3.13 -14.36 -10.26
C GLU A 180 4.35 -13.66 -10.89
N GLY A 181 4.22 -13.21 -12.13
CA GLY A 181 5.26 -12.40 -12.78
C GLY A 181 5.52 -11.08 -12.04
N CYS A 182 4.49 -10.43 -11.52
CA CYS A 182 4.64 -9.23 -10.68
C CYS A 182 5.37 -9.53 -9.37
N LEU A 183 5.06 -10.64 -8.71
CA LEU A 183 5.74 -11.05 -7.48
C LEU A 183 7.23 -11.34 -7.73
N ASN A 184 7.55 -12.08 -8.81
CA ASN A 184 8.92 -12.39 -9.17
C ASN A 184 9.71 -11.13 -9.53
N TYR A 185 9.12 -10.23 -10.33
CA TYR A 185 9.73 -8.95 -10.66
C TYR A 185 10.02 -8.09 -9.41
N ALA A 186 9.10 -8.06 -8.46
CA ALA A 186 9.31 -7.31 -7.22
C ALA A 186 10.44 -7.93 -6.35
N ARG A 187 10.57 -9.26 -6.34
CA ARG A 187 11.69 -9.95 -5.67
C ARG A 187 13.02 -9.65 -6.35
N ASP A 188 13.07 -9.75 -7.68
CA ASP A 188 14.26 -9.46 -8.46
C ASP A 188 14.73 -8.01 -8.26
N LEU A 189 13.80 -7.06 -8.22
CA LEU A 189 14.11 -5.66 -7.89
C LEU A 189 14.68 -5.53 -6.47
N ALA A 190 14.09 -6.21 -5.49
CA ALA A 190 14.56 -6.15 -4.11
C ALA A 190 15.96 -6.78 -3.97
N ASP A 191 16.24 -7.85 -4.69
CA ASP A 191 17.57 -8.49 -4.72
C ASP A 191 18.61 -7.58 -5.39
N ALA A 192 18.26 -6.95 -6.51
CA ALA A 192 19.15 -6.01 -7.22
C ALA A 192 19.38 -4.70 -6.45
N ALA A 193 18.48 -4.33 -5.54
CA ALA A 193 18.60 -3.10 -4.75
C ALA A 193 19.79 -3.11 -3.79
N ALA A 194 20.26 -4.27 -3.37
CA ALA A 194 21.41 -4.42 -2.49
C ALA A 194 22.71 -3.82 -3.09
N ASP A 195 22.79 -3.77 -4.42
CA ASP A 195 23.95 -3.23 -5.14
C ASP A 195 23.83 -1.74 -5.48
N LEU A 196 22.70 -1.09 -5.12
CA LEU A 196 22.47 0.32 -5.43
C LEU A 196 23.04 1.25 -4.35
N PRO A 197 23.63 2.40 -4.75
CA PRO A 197 24.07 3.41 -3.80
C PRO A 197 22.87 3.96 -3.02
N GLY A 198 22.96 3.91 -1.69
CA GLY A 198 21.89 4.37 -0.79
C GLY A 198 20.95 3.28 -0.30
N ALA A 199 21.23 2.01 -0.58
CA ALA A 199 20.53 0.90 0.07
C ALA A 199 20.67 1.03 1.61
N PRO A 200 19.58 0.85 2.40
CA PRO A 200 19.68 0.86 3.84
C PRO A 200 20.59 -0.29 4.30
N PRO A 201 21.41 -0.09 5.35
CA PRO A 201 22.18 -1.20 5.91
C PRO A 201 21.21 -2.26 6.43
N LEU A 202 21.43 -3.50 6.07
CA LEU A 202 20.70 -4.69 6.54
C LEU A 202 20.81 -4.85 8.06
#